data_896e0ff5a5a3481457f163702d5b022f
#
_entry.id   896e0ff5a5a3481457f163702d5b022f
#
_cell.length_a   1.000
_cell.length_b   1.000
_cell.length_c   1.000
_cell.angle_alpha   90.00
_cell.angle_beta   90.00
_cell.angle_gamma   90.00
#
_symmetry.space_group_name_H-M   'P 1'
#
loop_
_entity.id
_entity.type
_entity.pdbx_description
1 polymer ?
#
loop_
_entity_poly.entity_id
_entity_poly.type
_entity_poly.pdbx_seq_one_letter_code
_entity_poly.pdbx_strand_id
1 'polypeptide(L)'
;MVSSANKCIEGVPGFGFVFAKLSALQAAKGNCHSLSLDVEAQWSAMEKSGQWRFTPPTHVVAAFLKALEIHEAEGGVSGRGARYTNNRDVMVKGMRDLGFETLLDERWLSPIIVTFFCPEDPAFHFSKFYDLMKNEGYII
;
A
#
# COMPACT_ATOMS: atom_id res chain seq x y z
N MET A 1 -6.09 -12.36 -6.56
CA MET A 1 -5.34 -11.38 -5.72
C MET A 1 -5.56 -9.99 -6.30
N VAL A 2 -5.82 -9.02 -5.46
CA VAL A 2 -5.98 -7.61 -5.86
C VAL A 2 -4.93 -6.79 -5.14
N SER A 3 -4.30 -5.85 -5.83
CA SER A 3 -3.33 -4.92 -5.26
C SER A 3 -3.42 -3.56 -5.97
N SER A 4 -2.67 -2.58 -5.51
CA SER A 4 -2.59 -1.26 -6.11
C SER A 4 -1.15 -0.79 -6.26
N ALA A 5 -0.93 0.13 -7.18
CA ALA A 5 0.40 0.63 -7.53
C ALA A 5 1.12 1.32 -6.36
N ASN A 6 0.36 1.97 -5.46
CA ASN A 6 0.87 2.87 -4.42
C ASN A 6 1.03 2.25 -3.02
N LYS A 7 1.09 0.92 -2.90
CA LYS A 7 1.36 0.26 -1.60
C LYS A 7 2.86 -0.08 -1.52
N CYS A 8 3.21 -1.26 -1.07
CA CYS A 8 4.61 -1.65 -0.84
C CYS A 8 5.52 -1.61 -2.09
N ILE A 9 4.96 -1.47 -3.28
CA ILE A 9 5.73 -1.24 -4.51
C ILE A 9 6.14 0.23 -4.65
N GLU A 10 5.51 1.14 -3.88
CA GLU A 10 5.85 2.58 -3.82
C GLU A 10 5.69 3.33 -5.15
N GLY A 11 4.75 2.90 -5.99
CA GLY A 11 4.31 3.67 -7.15
C GLY A 11 3.35 4.80 -6.78
N VAL A 12 2.96 5.62 -7.76
CA VAL A 12 1.93 6.65 -7.57
C VAL A 12 0.53 6.05 -7.53
N PRO A 13 -0.40 6.59 -6.74
CA PRO A 13 -1.80 6.16 -6.77
C PRO A 13 -2.45 6.47 -8.12
N GLY A 14 -3.40 5.63 -8.56
CA GLY A 14 -4.15 5.88 -9.79
C GLY A 14 -4.69 4.63 -10.47
N PHE A 15 -4.18 3.43 -10.18
CA PHE A 15 -4.79 2.18 -10.61
C PHE A 15 -4.54 1.03 -9.64
N GLY A 16 -5.41 0.04 -9.72
CA GLY A 16 -5.21 -1.28 -9.12
C GLY A 16 -5.01 -2.34 -10.20
N PHE A 17 -4.48 -3.48 -9.79
CA PHE A 17 -4.31 -4.62 -10.67
C PHE A 17 -4.80 -5.91 -10.00
N VAL A 18 -5.21 -6.86 -10.85
CA VAL A 18 -5.82 -8.12 -10.43
C VAL A 18 -5.09 -9.29 -11.07
N PHE A 19 -4.70 -10.26 -10.26
CA PHE A 19 -4.27 -11.58 -10.72
C PHE A 19 -5.40 -12.56 -10.49
N ALA A 20 -5.93 -13.13 -11.57
CA ALA A 20 -7.04 -14.07 -11.55
C ALA A 20 -6.71 -15.31 -12.36
N LYS A 21 -7.30 -16.46 -11.99
CA LYS A 21 -7.35 -17.61 -12.90
C LYS A 21 -8.24 -17.24 -14.08
N LEU A 22 -7.79 -17.50 -15.30
CA LEU A 22 -8.53 -17.14 -16.50
C LEU A 22 -9.92 -17.76 -16.52
N SER A 23 -10.05 -19.04 -16.15
CA SER A 23 -11.36 -19.71 -16.07
C SER A 23 -12.32 -19.06 -15.08
N ALA A 24 -11.81 -18.58 -13.94
CA ALA A 24 -12.64 -17.88 -12.96
C ALA A 24 -13.06 -16.49 -13.45
N LEU A 25 -12.16 -15.79 -14.15
CA LEU A 25 -12.46 -14.51 -14.76
C LEU A 25 -13.55 -14.63 -15.82
N GLN A 26 -13.44 -15.61 -16.72
CA GLN A 26 -14.44 -15.89 -17.76
C GLN A 26 -15.80 -16.29 -17.19
N ALA A 27 -15.80 -17.08 -16.11
CA ALA A 27 -17.04 -17.48 -15.42
C ALA A 27 -17.73 -16.30 -14.69
N ALA A 28 -17.01 -15.21 -14.45
CA ALA A 28 -17.54 -14.01 -13.78
C ALA A 28 -18.27 -13.06 -14.73
N LYS A 29 -18.36 -13.36 -16.02
CA LYS A 29 -19.04 -12.53 -17.01
C LYS A 29 -20.48 -12.21 -16.58
N GLY A 30 -20.79 -10.92 -16.54
CA GLY A 30 -22.14 -10.44 -16.17
C GLY A 30 -22.44 -10.41 -14.68
N ASN A 31 -21.49 -10.79 -13.81
CA ASN A 31 -21.68 -10.76 -12.35
C ASN A 31 -21.42 -9.38 -11.75
N CYS A 32 -20.73 -8.48 -12.47
CA CYS A 32 -20.39 -7.16 -11.97
C CYS A 32 -21.52 -6.15 -12.25
N HIS A 33 -21.92 -5.41 -11.20
CA HIS A 33 -22.92 -4.33 -11.31
C HIS A 33 -22.27 -2.95 -11.57
N SER A 34 -20.93 -2.87 -11.58
CA SER A 34 -20.21 -1.64 -11.85
C SER A 34 -19.71 -1.58 -13.29
N LEU A 35 -19.99 -0.48 -13.97
CA LEU A 35 -19.47 -0.23 -15.32
C LEU A 35 -17.95 -0.15 -15.35
N SER A 36 -17.35 0.56 -14.39
CA SER A 36 -15.91 0.88 -14.37
C SER A 36 -15.04 -0.15 -13.66
N LEU A 37 -15.62 -0.99 -12.78
CA LEU A 37 -14.89 -1.98 -11.97
C LEU A 37 -15.10 -3.43 -12.46
N ASP A 38 -15.68 -3.60 -13.63
CA ASP A 38 -15.87 -4.91 -14.26
C ASP A 38 -14.57 -5.41 -14.86
N VAL A 39 -13.88 -6.27 -14.10
CA VAL A 39 -12.56 -6.82 -14.48
C VAL A 39 -12.66 -7.76 -15.67
N GLU A 40 -13.76 -8.54 -15.79
CA GLU A 40 -13.97 -9.42 -16.95
C GLU A 40 -14.15 -8.59 -18.22
N ALA A 41 -15.01 -7.56 -18.18
CA ALA A 41 -15.22 -6.71 -19.34
C ALA A 41 -13.96 -5.89 -19.71
N GLN A 42 -13.14 -5.48 -18.73
CA GLN A 42 -11.83 -4.87 -19.00
C GLN A 42 -10.91 -5.86 -19.72
N TRP A 43 -10.80 -7.08 -19.22
CA TRP A 43 -9.97 -8.11 -19.84
C TRP A 43 -10.45 -8.46 -21.25
N SER A 44 -11.75 -8.70 -21.45
CA SER A 44 -12.34 -9.01 -22.75
C SER A 44 -12.08 -7.89 -23.79
N ALA A 45 -12.16 -6.63 -23.37
CA ALA A 45 -11.86 -5.51 -24.26
C ALA A 45 -10.37 -5.48 -24.68
N MET A 46 -9.47 -5.76 -23.76
CA MET A 46 -8.03 -5.82 -24.03
C MET A 46 -7.68 -7.00 -24.93
N GLU A 47 -8.24 -8.18 -24.73
CA GLU A 47 -8.05 -9.35 -25.61
C GLU A 47 -8.51 -9.06 -27.05
N LYS A 48 -9.64 -8.38 -27.20
CA LYS A 48 -10.24 -8.07 -28.50
C LYS A 48 -9.48 -7.00 -29.27
N SER A 49 -8.99 -5.96 -28.60
CA SER A 49 -8.50 -4.73 -29.27
C SER A 49 -7.05 -4.40 -28.97
N GLY A 50 -6.42 -5.05 -27.99
CA GLY A 50 -5.11 -4.66 -27.46
C GLY A 50 -5.12 -3.35 -26.68
N GLN A 51 -6.31 -2.78 -26.40
CA GLN A 51 -6.48 -1.49 -25.75
C GLN A 51 -7.29 -1.61 -24.45
N TRP A 52 -7.05 -0.69 -23.53
CA TRP A 52 -7.86 -0.57 -22.34
C TRP A 52 -9.31 -0.24 -22.73
N ARG A 53 -10.25 -0.76 -21.93
CA ARG A 53 -11.68 -0.50 -22.12
C ARG A 53 -12.04 0.99 -22.00
N PHE A 54 -11.36 1.70 -21.11
CA PHE A 54 -11.51 3.14 -20.88
C PHE A 54 -10.13 3.81 -20.98
N THR A 55 -10.11 5.15 -20.92
CA THR A 55 -8.85 5.92 -20.96
C THR A 55 -7.86 5.44 -19.90
N PRO A 56 -6.69 4.94 -20.29
CA PRO A 56 -5.72 4.44 -19.33
C PRO A 56 -5.00 5.57 -18.59
N PRO A 57 -4.64 5.37 -17.31
CA PRO A 57 -3.84 6.34 -16.55
C PRO A 57 -2.35 6.19 -16.92
N THR A 58 -1.98 6.54 -18.16
CA THR A 58 -0.66 6.24 -18.74
C THR A 58 0.52 6.77 -17.93
N HIS A 59 0.40 7.96 -17.34
CA HIS A 59 1.44 8.53 -16.47
C HIS A 59 1.65 7.69 -15.21
N VAL A 60 0.57 7.20 -14.61
CA VAL A 60 0.64 6.34 -13.42
C VAL A 60 1.23 4.97 -13.77
N VAL A 61 0.89 4.43 -14.95
CA VAL A 61 1.47 3.16 -15.43
C VAL A 61 2.97 3.30 -15.70
N ALA A 62 3.40 4.41 -16.31
CA ALA A 62 4.83 4.70 -16.51
C ALA A 62 5.58 4.86 -15.17
N ALA A 63 4.99 5.57 -14.21
CA ALA A 63 5.55 5.71 -12.87
C ALA A 63 5.61 4.35 -12.14
N PHE A 64 4.62 3.48 -12.36
CA PHE A 64 4.62 2.14 -11.78
C PHE A 64 5.74 1.26 -12.35
N LEU A 65 6.02 1.35 -13.66
CA LEU A 65 7.17 0.67 -14.25
C LEU A 65 8.46 1.10 -13.55
N LYS A 66 8.63 2.41 -13.34
CA LYS A 66 9.81 2.93 -12.62
C LYS A 66 9.88 2.44 -11.18
N ALA A 67 8.75 2.36 -10.48
CA ALA A 67 8.69 1.80 -9.13
C ALA A 67 9.10 0.31 -9.09
N LEU A 68 8.72 -0.48 -10.10
CA LEU A 68 9.15 -1.88 -10.23
C LEU A 68 10.65 -2.00 -10.46
N GLU A 69 11.26 -1.16 -11.30
CA GLU A 69 12.70 -1.12 -11.52
C GLU A 69 13.45 -0.78 -10.22
N ILE A 70 12.96 0.19 -9.46
CA ILE A 70 13.54 0.56 -8.15
C ILE A 70 13.39 -0.60 -7.16
N HIS A 71 12.24 -1.25 -7.12
CA HIS A 71 11.98 -2.40 -6.26
C HIS A 71 12.94 -3.56 -6.58
N GLU A 72 13.18 -3.84 -7.86
CA GLU A 72 14.13 -4.87 -8.31
C GLU A 72 15.56 -4.50 -7.92
N ALA A 73 15.97 -3.25 -8.16
CA ALA A 73 17.30 -2.75 -7.81
C ALA A 73 17.57 -2.77 -6.30
N GLU A 74 16.54 -2.63 -5.48
CA GLU A 74 16.61 -2.74 -4.01
C GLU A 74 16.78 -4.20 -3.52
N GLY A 75 16.68 -5.18 -4.41
CA GLY A 75 16.73 -6.61 -4.08
C GLY A 75 15.35 -7.26 -3.99
N GLY A 76 14.34 -6.68 -4.62
CA GLY A 76 12.99 -7.20 -4.72
C GLY A 76 12.28 -7.29 -3.37
N VAL A 77 11.47 -8.33 -3.21
CA VAL A 77 10.68 -8.56 -1.98
C VAL A 77 11.57 -8.65 -0.74
N SER A 78 12.69 -9.31 -0.84
CA SER A 78 13.62 -9.52 0.30
C SER A 78 14.28 -8.22 0.73
N GLY A 79 14.79 -7.42 -0.21
CA GLY A 79 15.43 -6.13 0.07
C GLY A 79 14.43 -5.12 0.64
N ARG A 80 13.29 -4.96 -0.03
CA ARG A 80 12.21 -4.09 0.42
C ARG A 80 11.68 -4.51 1.80
N GLY A 81 11.46 -5.81 2.01
CA GLY A 81 11.00 -6.35 3.28
C GLY A 81 11.99 -6.10 4.42
N ALA A 82 13.30 -6.26 4.16
CA ALA A 82 14.34 -5.98 5.13
C ALA A 82 14.37 -4.50 5.54
N ARG A 83 14.24 -3.57 4.58
CA ARG A 83 14.16 -2.13 4.87
C ARG A 83 12.95 -1.79 5.74
N TYR A 84 11.78 -2.32 5.41
CA TYR A 84 10.56 -2.08 6.18
C TYR A 84 10.65 -2.64 7.59
N THR A 85 11.18 -3.85 7.74
CA THR A 85 11.38 -4.46 9.05
C THR A 85 12.33 -3.63 9.91
N ASN A 86 13.47 -3.21 9.35
CA ASN A 86 14.41 -2.35 10.05
C ASN A 86 13.78 -1.02 10.48
N ASN A 87 13.03 -0.37 9.59
CA ASN A 87 12.34 0.89 9.89
C ASN A 87 11.32 0.72 11.02
N ARG A 88 10.54 -0.38 10.98
CA ARG A 88 9.61 -0.74 12.06
C ARG A 88 10.34 -0.92 13.37
N ASP A 89 11.42 -1.68 13.40
CA ASP A 89 12.14 -2.02 14.63
C ASP A 89 12.75 -0.78 15.28
N VAL A 90 13.34 0.10 14.48
CA VAL A 90 13.87 1.40 14.95
C VAL A 90 12.74 2.27 15.53
N MET A 91 11.61 2.37 14.80
CA MET A 91 10.46 3.17 15.25
C MET A 91 9.85 2.60 16.53
N VAL A 92 9.59 1.29 16.57
CA VAL A 92 8.99 0.64 17.74
C VAL A 92 9.89 0.78 18.97
N LYS A 93 11.20 0.57 18.79
CA LYS A 93 12.16 0.77 19.88
C LYS A 93 12.11 2.22 20.40
N GLY A 94 12.22 3.21 19.50
CA GLY A 94 12.20 4.61 19.88
C GLY A 94 10.92 5.03 20.59
N MET A 95 9.76 4.58 20.09
CA MET A 95 8.48 4.87 20.72
C MET A 95 8.34 4.22 22.10
N ARG A 96 8.81 2.97 22.26
CA ARG A 96 8.82 2.30 23.57
C ARG A 96 9.77 2.98 24.58
N ASP A 97 10.91 3.45 24.12
CA ASP A 97 11.86 4.22 24.94
C ASP A 97 11.22 5.55 25.44
N LEU A 98 10.24 6.07 24.73
CA LEU A 98 9.42 7.22 25.11
C LEU A 98 8.18 6.86 25.97
N GLY A 99 7.96 5.58 26.25
CA GLY A 99 6.85 5.11 27.07
C GLY A 99 5.56 4.78 26.29
N PHE A 100 5.58 4.78 24.97
CA PHE A 100 4.43 4.32 24.18
C PHE A 100 4.35 2.80 24.12
N GLU A 101 3.14 2.27 24.17
CA GLU A 101 2.88 0.84 24.04
C GLU A 101 2.25 0.51 22.69
N THR A 102 2.67 -0.60 22.08
CA THR A 102 2.08 -1.11 20.83
C THR A 102 0.73 -1.78 21.10
N LEU A 103 -0.28 -1.54 20.24
CA LEU A 103 -1.58 -2.19 20.33
C LEU A 103 -1.46 -3.72 20.21
N LEU A 104 -0.56 -4.21 19.38
CA LEU A 104 -0.36 -5.63 19.15
C LEU A 104 0.93 -6.13 19.83
N ASP A 105 0.86 -7.39 20.26
CA ASP A 105 2.02 -8.16 20.69
C ASP A 105 3.07 -8.22 19.56
N GLU A 106 4.35 -8.26 19.90
CA GLU A 106 5.48 -8.20 18.98
C GLU A 106 5.41 -9.24 17.84
N ARG A 107 4.93 -10.43 18.12
CA ARG A 107 4.73 -11.52 17.15
C ARG A 107 3.72 -11.19 16.05
N TRP A 108 2.88 -10.17 16.24
CA TRP A 108 1.83 -9.76 15.31
C TRP A 108 2.08 -8.39 14.67
N LEU A 109 3.21 -7.75 15.00
CA LEU A 109 3.55 -6.46 14.43
C LEU A 109 3.81 -6.58 12.92
N SER A 110 3.09 -5.77 12.15
CA SER A 110 3.33 -5.63 10.73
C SER A 110 4.61 -4.80 10.47
N PRO A 111 5.42 -5.14 9.47
CA PRO A 111 6.53 -4.28 9.07
C PRO A 111 6.08 -2.97 8.38
N ILE A 112 4.79 -2.82 8.06
CA ILE A 112 4.26 -1.72 7.25
C ILE A 112 3.54 -0.68 8.11
N ILE A 113 2.76 -1.13 9.09
CA ILE A 113 1.95 -0.29 9.96
C ILE A 113 2.10 -0.78 11.39
N VAL A 114 2.35 0.14 12.31
CA VAL A 114 2.31 -0.11 13.76
C VAL A 114 1.35 0.87 14.40
N THR A 115 0.47 0.35 15.24
CA THR A 115 -0.44 1.15 16.04
C THR A 115 0.05 1.19 17.47
N PHE A 116 0.10 2.38 18.04
CA PHE A 116 0.44 2.63 19.45
C PHE A 116 -0.79 3.13 20.20
N PHE A 117 -0.89 2.80 21.48
CA PHE A 117 -1.84 3.45 22.35
C PHE A 117 -1.43 4.90 22.60
N CYS A 118 -2.41 5.79 22.71
CA CYS A 118 -2.15 7.12 23.25
C CYS A 118 -1.78 7.00 24.73
N PRO A 119 -0.80 7.76 25.23
CA PRO A 119 -0.49 7.79 26.64
C PRO A 119 -1.70 8.19 27.50
N GLU A 120 -1.85 7.59 28.67
CA GLU A 120 -2.92 7.93 29.63
C GLU A 120 -2.63 9.22 30.42
N ASP A 121 -1.57 9.95 30.07
CA ASP A 121 -1.20 11.24 30.68
C ASP A 121 -2.26 12.31 30.33
N PRO A 122 -2.90 12.96 31.32
CA PRO A 122 -3.88 14.03 31.05
C PRO A 122 -3.31 15.22 30.28
N ALA A 123 -2.00 15.39 30.23
CA ALA A 123 -1.32 16.44 29.44
C ALA A 123 -1.11 16.03 27.98
N PHE A 124 -1.33 14.77 27.61
CA PHE A 124 -1.21 14.29 26.25
C PHE A 124 -2.45 14.69 25.45
N HIS A 125 -2.23 15.44 24.38
CA HIS A 125 -3.24 15.78 23.38
C HIS A 125 -2.74 15.40 22.01
N PHE A 126 -3.40 14.47 21.32
CA PHE A 126 -2.98 13.98 20.02
C PHE A 126 -2.82 15.11 18.98
N SER A 127 -3.74 16.09 18.95
CA SER A 127 -3.62 17.24 18.03
C SER A 127 -2.34 18.04 18.24
N LYS A 128 -1.99 18.30 19.51
CA LYS A 128 -0.74 18.99 19.84
C LYS A 128 0.49 18.15 19.46
N PHE A 129 0.45 16.85 19.71
CA PHE A 129 1.51 15.92 19.30
C PHE A 129 1.69 15.94 17.78
N TYR A 130 0.58 15.83 17.02
CA TYR A 130 0.58 15.92 15.56
C TYR A 130 1.19 17.23 15.06
N ASP A 131 0.77 18.36 15.61
CA ASP A 131 1.28 19.68 15.21
C ASP A 131 2.77 19.84 15.49
N LEU A 132 3.26 19.33 16.63
CA LEU A 132 4.68 19.33 16.96
C LEU A 132 5.48 18.48 15.97
N MET A 133 5.02 17.27 15.65
CA MET A 133 5.66 16.41 14.65
C MET A 133 5.68 17.06 13.27
N LYS A 134 4.57 17.71 12.87
CA LYS A 134 4.47 18.45 11.61
C LYS A 134 5.46 19.62 11.55
N ASN A 135 5.65 20.34 12.63
CA ASN A 135 6.60 21.45 12.70
C ASN A 135 8.07 20.98 12.57
N GLU A 136 8.35 19.74 13.00
CA GLU A 136 9.64 19.09 12.79
C GLU A 136 9.78 18.43 11.40
N GLY A 137 8.76 18.57 10.53
CA GLY A 137 8.76 18.05 9.16
C GLY A 137 8.21 16.64 8.99
N TYR A 138 7.60 16.05 10.01
CA TYR A 138 7.02 14.71 9.97
C TYR A 138 5.50 14.77 9.91
N ILE A 139 4.91 14.05 8.97
CA ILE A 139 3.45 13.88 8.86
C ILE A 139 3.11 12.44 9.22
N ILE A 140 2.27 12.25 10.21
CA ILE A 140 1.87 10.96 10.77
C ILE A 140 0.36 10.72 10.57
#